data_376429210042993d6eeb666ca852d727
#
_entry.id   376429210042993d6eeb666ca852d727
#
_cell.length_a   1.000
_cell.length_b   1.000
_cell.length_c   1.000
_cell.angle_alpha   90.00
_cell.angle_beta   90.00
_cell.angle_gamma   90.00
#
_symmetry.space_group_name_H-M   'P 1'
#
loop_
_entity.id
_entity.type
_entity.pdbx_description
1 polymer ?
#
loop_
_entity_poly.entity_id
_entity_poly.type
_entity_poly.pdbx_seq_one_letter_code
_entity_poly.pdbx_strand_id
1 'polypeptide(L)'
;YSVIHEGGHAIYELNTGDDLIGTTMAGGASMGIHESQSRFYENIIGRSEAFISLIFPKIKELFPEQFENVSAHDFYLAVNKAEPSLIRTEADELTYSMHIMVRYEIEKRLMDGSLSTKDLPNEWNRLYKEYLGIDVPCDSMGCLQDSHWSGGALGYFPSYSLGSAYGAQFLHKMKQDIDIDKLVSENRIDEVTAWLTEKIHKYGMLLSLIHISEP
;
A
#
# COMPACT_ATOMS: atom_id res chain seq x y z
N TYR A 1 10.88 -2.15 -1.88
CA TYR A 1 9.50 -2.21 -1.33
C TYR A 1 8.53 -2.86 -2.31
N SER A 2 8.59 -2.59 -3.62
CA SER A 2 7.68 -3.20 -4.62
C SER A 2 7.61 -4.72 -4.54
N VAL A 3 8.73 -5.41 -4.33
CA VAL A 3 8.75 -6.88 -4.15
C VAL A 3 7.99 -7.31 -2.90
N ILE A 4 8.06 -6.54 -1.82
CA ILE A 4 7.32 -6.82 -0.57
C ILE A 4 5.83 -6.58 -0.80
N HIS A 5 5.47 -5.54 -1.54
CA HIS A 5 4.10 -5.23 -1.94
C HIS A 5 3.47 -6.40 -2.73
N GLU A 6 4.12 -6.81 -3.82
CA GLU A 6 3.66 -7.95 -4.63
C GLU A 6 3.66 -9.26 -3.83
N GLY A 7 4.63 -9.42 -2.92
CA GLY A 7 4.65 -10.53 -1.97
C GLY A 7 3.42 -10.57 -1.07
N GLY A 8 2.93 -9.42 -0.63
CA GLY A 8 1.71 -9.31 0.18
C GLY A 8 0.46 -9.78 -0.59
N HIS A 9 0.33 -9.40 -1.86
CA HIS A 9 -0.72 -9.91 -2.75
C HIS A 9 -0.63 -11.44 -2.92
N ALA A 10 0.58 -11.95 -3.18
CA ALA A 10 0.80 -13.37 -3.37
C ALA A 10 0.51 -14.19 -2.10
N ILE A 11 0.93 -13.71 -0.93
CA ILE A 11 0.65 -14.37 0.36
C ILE A 11 -0.86 -14.45 0.59
N TYR A 12 -1.61 -13.41 0.28
CA TYR A 12 -3.06 -13.42 0.40
C TYR A 12 -3.70 -14.51 -0.45
N GLU A 13 -3.37 -14.57 -1.73
CA GLU A 13 -3.91 -15.58 -2.65
C GLU A 13 -3.51 -17.01 -2.27
N LEU A 14 -2.26 -17.23 -1.87
CA LEU A 14 -1.73 -18.54 -1.53
C LEU A 14 -2.28 -19.11 -0.21
N ASN A 15 -2.87 -18.29 0.64
CA ASN A 15 -3.43 -18.69 1.93
C ASN A 15 -4.97 -18.73 1.94
N THR A 16 -5.61 -18.69 0.77
CA THR A 16 -7.05 -19.03 0.65
C THR A 16 -7.29 -20.46 1.13
N GLY A 17 -8.39 -20.68 1.85
CA GLY A 17 -8.71 -21.99 2.43
C GLY A 17 -8.81 -23.09 1.37
N ASP A 18 -8.27 -24.26 1.67
CA ASP A 18 -8.21 -25.41 0.75
C ASP A 18 -9.59 -25.84 0.24
N ASP A 19 -10.62 -25.67 1.06
CA ASP A 19 -12.02 -25.96 0.73
C ASP A 19 -12.62 -25.03 -0.33
N LEU A 20 -11.98 -23.88 -0.58
CA LEU A 20 -12.39 -22.92 -1.60
C LEU A 20 -11.66 -23.13 -2.93
N ILE A 21 -10.53 -23.84 -2.96
CA ILE A 21 -9.72 -24.05 -4.15
C ILE A 21 -10.56 -24.72 -5.25
N GLY A 22 -10.54 -24.14 -6.45
CA GLY A 22 -11.33 -24.62 -7.58
C GLY A 22 -12.79 -24.16 -7.59
N THR A 23 -13.19 -23.33 -6.63
CA THR A 23 -14.51 -22.67 -6.60
C THR A 23 -14.38 -21.20 -7.05
N THR A 24 -15.51 -20.57 -7.36
CA THR A 24 -15.57 -19.11 -7.65
C THR A 24 -15.34 -18.24 -6.40
N MET A 25 -15.27 -18.84 -5.23
CA MET A 25 -15.04 -18.14 -3.97
C MET A 25 -13.56 -18.15 -3.55
N ALA A 26 -12.70 -18.85 -4.29
CA ALA A 26 -11.26 -18.77 -4.11
C ALA A 26 -10.73 -17.40 -4.50
N GLY A 27 -9.67 -16.96 -3.82
CA GLY A 27 -9.02 -15.65 -4.07
C GLY A 27 -9.52 -14.54 -3.17
N GLY A 28 -8.94 -13.34 -3.35
CA GLY A 28 -9.18 -12.19 -2.48
C GLY A 28 -10.58 -11.60 -2.60
N ALA A 29 -11.16 -11.17 -1.48
CA ALA A 29 -12.54 -10.69 -1.37
C ALA A 29 -12.81 -9.41 -2.19
N SER A 30 -11.83 -8.54 -2.36
CA SER A 30 -11.91 -7.33 -3.18
C SER A 30 -10.53 -6.71 -3.36
N MET A 31 -10.40 -5.78 -4.32
CA MET A 31 -9.13 -5.05 -4.50
C MET A 31 -8.77 -4.19 -3.28
N GLY A 32 -9.73 -3.68 -2.54
CA GLY A 32 -9.47 -2.96 -1.29
C GLY A 32 -8.83 -3.84 -0.21
N ILE A 33 -9.30 -5.09 -0.06
CA ILE A 33 -8.66 -6.06 0.85
C ILE A 33 -7.32 -6.52 0.29
N HIS A 34 -7.22 -6.78 -1.01
CA HIS A 34 -5.95 -7.11 -1.66
C HIS A 34 -4.86 -6.06 -1.40
N GLU A 35 -5.18 -4.79 -1.61
CA GLU A 35 -4.29 -3.67 -1.31
C GLU A 35 -4.01 -3.53 0.20
N SER A 36 -4.94 -3.94 1.05
CA SER A 36 -4.66 -3.95 2.49
C SER A 36 -3.57 -4.93 2.86
N GLN A 37 -3.48 -6.08 2.17
CA GLN A 37 -2.45 -7.09 2.42
C GLN A 37 -1.10 -6.66 1.83
N SER A 38 -1.06 -6.18 0.58
CA SER A 38 0.16 -5.67 -0.03
C SER A 38 0.77 -4.53 0.80
N ARG A 39 -0.05 -3.56 1.20
CA ARG A 39 0.39 -2.42 1.99
C ARG A 39 0.69 -2.78 3.45
N PHE A 40 0.06 -3.81 4.00
CA PHE A 40 0.40 -4.32 5.32
C PHE A 40 1.84 -4.83 5.34
N TYR A 41 2.22 -5.66 4.39
CA TYR A 41 3.60 -6.14 4.29
C TYR A 41 4.58 -5.05 3.87
N GLU A 42 4.21 -4.18 2.93
CA GLU A 42 5.07 -3.10 2.45
C GLU A 42 5.33 -2.03 3.53
N ASN A 43 4.26 -1.46 4.08
CA ASN A 43 4.35 -0.28 4.95
C ASN A 43 4.42 -0.66 6.42
N ILE A 44 3.49 -1.51 6.90
CA ILE A 44 3.39 -1.81 8.33
C ILE A 44 4.55 -2.70 8.78
N ILE A 45 4.87 -3.75 8.02
CA ILE A 45 6.04 -4.59 8.33
C ILE A 45 7.31 -4.00 7.73
N GLY A 46 7.35 -3.82 6.40
CA GLY A 46 8.56 -3.51 5.64
C GLY A 46 9.21 -2.18 5.98
N ARG A 47 8.45 -1.20 6.47
CA ARG A 47 8.96 0.11 6.93
C ARG A 47 9.05 0.21 8.45
N SER A 48 8.73 -0.85 9.20
CA SER A 48 8.89 -0.84 10.67
C SER A 48 10.37 -0.81 11.07
N GLU A 49 10.66 -0.21 12.22
CA GLU A 49 12.03 -0.18 12.75
C GLU A 49 12.55 -1.59 13.06
N ALA A 50 11.65 -2.49 13.51
CA ALA A 50 11.97 -3.88 13.78
C ALA A 50 12.45 -4.61 12.50
N PHE A 51 11.70 -4.49 11.39
CA PHE A 51 12.07 -5.12 10.12
C PHE A 51 13.33 -4.50 9.53
N ILE A 52 13.45 -3.18 9.55
CA ILE A 52 14.63 -2.48 9.05
C ILE A 52 15.87 -2.90 9.83
N SER A 53 15.79 -2.98 11.16
CA SER A 53 16.90 -3.46 12.00
C SER A 53 17.31 -4.89 11.66
N LEU A 54 16.35 -5.74 11.30
CA LEU A 54 16.59 -7.12 10.91
C LEU A 54 17.36 -7.23 9.58
N ILE A 55 16.96 -6.44 8.56
CA ILE A 55 17.53 -6.55 7.21
C ILE A 55 18.74 -5.65 6.97
N PHE A 56 18.90 -4.57 7.75
CA PHE A 56 19.94 -3.56 7.52
C PHE A 56 21.37 -4.10 7.52
N PRO A 57 21.76 -5.08 8.39
CA PRO A 57 23.09 -5.67 8.31
C PRO A 57 23.40 -6.26 6.92
N LYS A 58 22.39 -6.89 6.28
CA LYS A 58 22.55 -7.44 4.93
C LYS A 58 22.62 -6.37 3.86
N ILE A 59 21.83 -5.29 4.01
CA ILE A 59 21.90 -4.13 3.12
C ILE A 59 23.29 -3.50 3.17
N LYS A 60 23.85 -3.31 4.37
CA LYS A 60 25.19 -2.74 4.59
C LYS A 60 26.30 -3.64 4.01
N GLU A 61 26.16 -4.97 4.10
CA GLU A 61 27.08 -5.91 3.46
C GLU A 61 27.08 -5.78 1.93
N LEU A 62 25.90 -5.60 1.34
CA LEU A 62 25.73 -5.49 -0.13
C LEU A 62 26.14 -4.12 -0.69
N PHE A 63 26.02 -3.07 0.11
CA PHE A 63 26.28 -1.68 -0.29
C PHE A 63 27.16 -0.96 0.74
N PRO A 64 28.40 -1.45 0.98
CA PRO A 64 29.24 -0.98 2.08
C PRO A 64 29.61 0.50 1.97
N GLU A 65 29.91 0.99 0.77
CA GLU A 65 30.32 2.39 0.56
C GLU A 65 29.16 3.39 0.84
N GLN A 66 27.93 3.03 0.42
CA GLN A 66 26.76 3.88 0.57
C GLN A 66 26.27 3.97 2.02
N PHE A 67 26.49 2.90 2.79
CA PHE A 67 26.00 2.77 4.17
C PHE A 67 27.09 2.74 5.23
N GLU A 68 28.34 3.17 4.90
CA GLU A 68 29.49 3.13 5.82
C GLU A 68 29.17 3.81 7.16
N ASN A 69 28.63 5.03 7.11
CA ASN A 69 28.33 5.87 8.27
C ASN A 69 26.83 5.96 8.57
N VAL A 70 26.02 5.00 8.09
CA VAL A 70 24.57 4.98 8.28
C VAL A 70 24.23 3.89 9.29
N SER A 71 23.38 4.20 10.26
CA SER A 71 22.80 3.23 11.17
C SER A 71 21.46 2.69 10.64
N ALA A 72 20.99 1.57 11.22
CA ALA A 72 19.63 1.05 10.91
C ALA A 72 18.55 2.07 11.26
N HIS A 73 18.73 2.82 12.33
CA HIS A 73 17.80 3.88 12.74
C HIS A 73 17.78 5.06 11.75
N ASP A 74 18.97 5.51 11.26
CA ASP A 74 19.04 6.57 10.24
C ASP A 74 18.34 6.10 8.96
N PHE A 75 18.52 4.84 8.56
CA PHE A 75 17.83 4.27 7.41
C PHE A 75 16.32 4.20 7.63
N TYR A 76 15.87 3.79 8.83
CA TYR A 76 14.46 3.81 9.22
C TYR A 76 13.86 5.22 9.10
N LEU A 77 14.53 6.23 9.63
CA LEU A 77 14.06 7.62 9.53
C LEU A 77 14.00 8.10 8.07
N ALA A 78 14.99 7.74 7.26
CA ALA A 78 15.04 8.13 5.85
C ALA A 78 13.89 7.53 5.03
N VAL A 79 13.58 6.23 5.23
CA VAL A 79 12.49 5.56 4.47
C VAL A 79 11.09 5.94 4.94
N ASN A 80 10.97 6.51 6.14
CA ASN A 80 9.71 7.00 6.71
C ASN A 80 9.60 8.54 6.69
N LYS A 81 10.53 9.22 6.01
CA LYS A 81 10.48 10.68 5.87
C LYS A 81 9.19 11.09 5.14
N ALA A 82 8.40 11.96 5.77
CA ALA A 82 7.19 12.51 5.18
C ALA A 82 7.49 13.84 4.50
N GLU A 83 7.30 13.91 3.18
CA GLU A 83 7.39 15.13 2.38
C GLU A 83 6.56 15.02 1.09
N PRO A 84 5.89 16.10 0.64
CA PRO A 84 5.17 16.07 -0.62
C PRO A 84 6.09 15.73 -1.79
N SER A 85 5.65 14.80 -2.64
CA SER A 85 6.40 14.34 -3.82
C SER A 85 5.51 14.33 -5.06
N LEU A 86 6.13 14.24 -6.25
CA LEU A 86 5.38 14.23 -7.52
C LEU A 86 4.81 12.86 -7.86
N ILE A 87 5.52 11.79 -7.53
CA ILE A 87 5.21 10.44 -8.00
C ILE A 87 4.50 9.64 -6.91
N ARG A 88 3.28 9.20 -7.20
CA ARG A 88 2.42 8.47 -6.25
C ARG A 88 3.09 7.22 -5.66
N THR A 89 3.73 6.42 -6.51
CA THR A 89 4.36 5.16 -6.08
C THR A 89 5.58 5.36 -5.16
N GLU A 90 6.11 6.57 -5.13
CA GLU A 90 7.24 6.96 -4.28
C GLU A 90 6.80 7.79 -3.06
N ALA A 91 5.50 8.11 -2.99
CA ALA A 91 4.95 8.94 -1.92
C ALA A 91 5.08 8.25 -0.55
N ASP A 92 5.31 9.05 0.47
CA ASP A 92 5.30 8.60 1.86
C ASP A 92 3.88 8.24 2.34
N GLU A 93 3.79 7.56 3.47
CA GLU A 93 2.51 7.06 3.99
C GLU A 93 1.53 8.18 4.35
N LEU A 94 2.03 9.34 4.80
CA LEU A 94 1.18 10.49 5.19
C LEU A 94 0.55 11.16 3.97
N THR A 95 1.36 11.40 2.91
CA THR A 95 0.90 12.13 1.72
C THR A 95 0.28 11.22 0.66
N TYR A 96 0.45 9.90 0.75
CA TYR A 96 -0.04 8.94 -0.26
C TYR A 96 -1.53 9.09 -0.56
N SER A 97 -2.37 9.24 0.47
CA SER A 97 -3.81 9.38 0.28
C SER A 97 -4.20 10.69 -0.45
N MET A 98 -3.38 11.74 -0.36
CA MET A 98 -3.59 12.98 -1.12
C MET A 98 -3.45 12.73 -2.63
N HIS A 99 -2.47 11.91 -3.04
CA HIS A 99 -2.34 11.47 -4.43
C HIS A 99 -3.58 10.70 -4.92
N ILE A 100 -4.19 9.89 -4.06
CA ILE A 100 -5.43 9.16 -4.40
C ILE A 100 -6.61 10.12 -4.51
N MET A 101 -6.73 11.09 -3.61
CA MET A 101 -7.79 12.10 -3.64
C MET A 101 -7.77 12.91 -4.94
N VAL A 102 -6.60 13.33 -5.41
CA VAL A 102 -6.46 14.01 -6.72
C VAL A 102 -7.08 13.18 -7.84
N ARG A 103 -6.74 11.90 -7.92
CA ARG A 103 -7.24 10.98 -8.97
C ARG A 103 -8.74 10.74 -8.84
N TYR A 104 -9.21 10.57 -7.64
CA TYR A 104 -10.64 10.39 -7.37
C TYR A 104 -11.49 11.59 -7.80
N GLU A 105 -11.05 12.81 -7.46
CA GLU A 105 -11.75 14.03 -7.89
C GLU A 105 -11.76 14.19 -9.40
N ILE A 106 -10.65 13.86 -10.06
CA ILE A 106 -10.56 13.88 -11.53
C ILE A 106 -11.49 12.83 -12.15
N GLU A 107 -11.45 11.59 -11.67
CA GLU A 107 -12.30 10.51 -12.20
C GLU A 107 -13.79 10.84 -12.09
N LYS A 108 -14.24 11.36 -10.95
CA LYS A 108 -15.63 11.80 -10.80
C LYS A 108 -16.04 12.80 -11.89
N ARG A 109 -15.19 13.80 -12.13
CA ARG A 109 -15.47 14.86 -13.09
C ARG A 109 -15.33 14.42 -14.56
N LEU A 110 -14.49 13.44 -14.84
CA LEU A 110 -14.44 12.79 -16.15
C LEU A 110 -15.71 11.99 -16.42
N MET A 111 -16.21 11.26 -15.38
CA MET A 111 -17.39 10.42 -15.51
C MET A 111 -18.70 11.21 -15.62
N ASP A 112 -18.84 12.32 -14.91
CA ASP A 112 -20.03 13.18 -14.99
C ASP A 112 -19.97 14.18 -16.17
N GLY A 113 -18.85 14.22 -16.91
CA GLY A 113 -18.66 15.07 -18.09
C GLY A 113 -18.34 16.53 -17.76
N SER A 114 -18.10 16.89 -16.49
CA SER A 114 -17.74 18.25 -16.09
C SER A 114 -16.27 18.60 -16.35
N LEU A 115 -15.42 17.60 -16.65
CA LEU A 115 -14.03 17.76 -17.03
C LEU A 115 -13.77 17.10 -18.39
N SER A 116 -13.21 17.84 -19.35
CA SER A 116 -12.76 17.25 -20.61
C SER A 116 -11.35 16.67 -20.48
N THR A 117 -11.04 15.66 -21.30
CA THR A 117 -9.68 15.10 -21.35
C THR A 117 -8.63 16.10 -21.79
N LYS A 118 -9.01 17.16 -22.51
CA LYS A 118 -8.10 18.26 -22.91
C LYS A 118 -7.68 19.12 -21.72
N ASP A 119 -8.56 19.29 -20.75
CA ASP A 119 -8.35 20.13 -19.57
C ASP A 119 -7.77 19.33 -18.39
N LEU A 120 -7.68 18.00 -18.54
CA LEU A 120 -7.18 17.11 -17.48
C LEU A 120 -5.80 17.51 -16.95
N PRO A 121 -4.76 17.84 -17.77
CA PRO A 121 -3.46 18.24 -17.24
C PRO A 121 -3.53 19.49 -16.37
N ASN A 122 -4.34 20.49 -16.77
CA ASN A 122 -4.51 21.72 -16.01
C ASN A 122 -5.18 21.45 -14.64
N GLU A 123 -6.22 20.62 -14.64
CA GLU A 123 -6.94 20.27 -13.41
C GLU A 123 -6.07 19.42 -12.50
N TRP A 124 -5.28 18.50 -13.06
CA TRP A 124 -4.27 17.75 -12.30
C TRP A 124 -3.30 18.69 -11.58
N ASN A 125 -2.69 19.61 -12.31
CA ASN A 125 -1.73 20.57 -11.76
C ASN A 125 -2.36 21.44 -10.67
N ARG A 126 -3.61 21.87 -10.85
CA ARG A 126 -4.37 22.63 -9.85
C ARG A 126 -4.54 21.85 -8.56
N LEU A 127 -4.99 20.59 -8.66
CA LEU A 127 -5.22 19.72 -7.51
C LEU A 127 -3.92 19.35 -6.79
N TYR A 128 -2.83 19.10 -7.53
CA TYR A 128 -1.51 18.87 -6.93
C TYR A 128 -1.05 20.07 -6.11
N LYS A 129 -1.26 21.28 -6.65
CA LYS A 129 -0.94 22.49 -5.91
C LYS A 129 -1.80 22.66 -4.67
N GLU A 130 -3.10 22.35 -4.78
CA GLU A 130 -4.04 22.48 -3.68
C GLU A 130 -3.80 21.46 -2.56
N TYR A 131 -3.59 20.18 -2.88
CA TYR A 131 -3.51 19.11 -1.89
C TYR A 131 -2.10 18.81 -1.41
N LEU A 132 -1.10 18.97 -2.28
CA LEU A 132 0.28 18.63 -1.98
C LEU A 132 1.21 19.86 -1.88
N GLY A 133 0.74 21.03 -2.32
CA GLY A 133 1.52 22.27 -2.30
C GLY A 133 2.63 22.37 -3.34
N ILE A 134 2.74 21.40 -4.25
CA ILE A 134 3.82 21.29 -5.25
C ILE A 134 3.35 21.67 -6.66
N ASP A 135 4.29 22.13 -7.48
CA ASP A 135 4.06 22.44 -8.89
C ASP A 135 4.50 21.25 -9.77
N VAL A 136 3.65 20.86 -10.73
CA VAL A 136 3.95 19.76 -11.65
C VAL A 136 4.68 20.29 -12.87
N PRO A 137 5.92 19.85 -13.15
CA PRO A 137 6.75 20.46 -14.20
C PRO A 137 6.38 19.97 -15.61
N CYS A 138 5.82 18.79 -15.77
CA CYS A 138 5.42 18.21 -17.06
C CYS A 138 4.42 17.05 -16.86
N ASP A 139 3.71 16.69 -17.93
CA ASP A 139 2.64 15.67 -17.86
C ASP A 139 3.16 14.27 -17.51
N SER A 140 4.40 13.92 -17.86
CA SER A 140 5.01 12.64 -17.51
C SER A 140 5.26 12.48 -16.00
N MET A 141 5.45 13.59 -15.28
CA MET A 141 5.50 13.62 -13.82
C MET A 141 4.15 14.02 -13.20
N GLY A 142 3.17 14.25 -14.03
CA GLY A 142 1.80 14.61 -13.68
C GLY A 142 0.80 13.51 -14.08
N CYS A 143 -0.18 13.88 -14.89
CA CYS A 143 -1.33 13.03 -15.22
C CYS A 143 -0.99 11.76 -16.02
N LEU A 144 0.22 11.64 -16.57
CA LEU A 144 0.67 10.46 -17.32
C LEU A 144 1.54 9.50 -16.50
N GLN A 145 1.70 9.73 -15.20
CA GLN A 145 2.57 8.90 -14.35
C GLN A 145 2.00 7.50 -14.05
N ASP A 146 0.68 7.32 -14.16
CA ASP A 146 -0.02 6.05 -13.91
C ASP A 146 -0.56 5.44 -15.21
N SER A 147 -0.53 4.12 -15.30
CA SER A 147 -1.07 3.37 -16.45
C SER A 147 -2.56 3.01 -16.32
N HIS A 148 -3.19 3.29 -15.20
CA HIS A 148 -4.57 2.89 -14.88
C HIS A 148 -5.56 3.37 -15.95
N TRP A 149 -5.60 4.66 -16.23
CA TRP A 149 -6.56 5.23 -17.18
C TRP A 149 -6.32 4.78 -18.62
N SER A 150 -5.07 4.66 -19.04
CA SER A 150 -4.72 4.13 -20.36
C SER A 150 -5.08 2.65 -20.51
N GLY A 151 -5.10 1.90 -19.40
CA GLY A 151 -5.55 0.51 -19.33
C GLY A 151 -7.07 0.35 -19.11
N GLY A 152 -7.82 1.46 -18.97
CA GLY A 152 -9.26 1.43 -18.74
C GLY A 152 -9.68 1.17 -17.29
N ALA A 153 -8.75 1.20 -16.34
CA ALA A 153 -9.02 0.97 -14.93
C ALA A 153 -9.49 2.25 -14.23
N LEU A 154 -10.73 2.64 -14.49
CA LEU A 154 -11.40 3.76 -13.81
C LEU A 154 -12.06 3.27 -12.53
N GLY A 155 -12.02 4.10 -11.46
CA GLY A 155 -12.57 3.77 -10.15
C GLY A 155 -11.65 2.88 -9.29
N TYR A 156 -10.44 2.57 -9.74
CA TYR A 156 -9.51 1.70 -9.01
C TYR A 156 -8.77 2.41 -7.88
N PHE A 157 -8.35 3.65 -8.07
CA PHE A 157 -7.49 4.39 -7.14
C PHE A 157 -7.97 4.43 -5.68
N PRO A 158 -9.28 4.52 -5.38
CA PRO A 158 -9.76 4.46 -3.99
C PRO A 158 -9.35 3.19 -3.24
N SER A 159 -9.16 2.05 -3.94
CA SER A 159 -8.73 0.78 -3.35
C SER A 159 -7.42 0.89 -2.58
N TYR A 160 -6.50 1.75 -3.03
CA TYR A 160 -5.22 1.99 -2.36
C TYR A 160 -5.38 2.65 -0.99
N SER A 161 -6.19 3.71 -0.88
CA SER A 161 -6.43 4.38 0.40
C SER A 161 -7.29 3.53 1.34
N LEU A 162 -8.30 2.83 0.80
CA LEU A 162 -9.09 1.86 1.55
C LEU A 162 -8.21 0.73 2.08
N GLY A 163 -7.29 0.21 1.23
CA GLY A 163 -6.31 -0.80 1.64
C GLY A 163 -5.46 -0.33 2.82
N SER A 164 -4.96 0.91 2.80
CA SER A 164 -4.21 1.47 3.92
C SER A 164 -5.04 1.57 5.20
N ALA A 165 -6.31 2.02 5.08
CA ALA A 165 -7.22 2.13 6.22
C ALA A 165 -7.54 0.75 6.83
N TYR A 166 -7.84 -0.25 6.00
CA TYR A 166 -8.08 -1.62 6.47
C TYR A 166 -6.82 -2.24 7.08
N GLY A 167 -5.65 -2.04 6.47
CA GLY A 167 -4.37 -2.48 7.05
C GLY A 167 -4.14 -1.94 8.45
N ALA A 168 -4.45 -0.65 8.69
CA ALA A 168 -4.35 -0.03 10.00
C ALA A 168 -5.36 -0.63 11.01
N GLN A 169 -6.58 -0.94 10.59
CA GLN A 169 -7.58 -1.62 11.44
C GLN A 169 -7.10 -3.04 11.80
N PHE A 170 -6.58 -3.79 10.83
CA PHE A 170 -6.03 -5.12 11.09
C PHE A 170 -4.86 -5.07 12.06
N LEU A 171 -3.94 -4.12 11.90
CA LEU A 171 -2.85 -3.89 12.84
C LEU A 171 -3.37 -3.60 14.25
N HIS A 172 -4.37 -2.72 14.36
CA HIS A 172 -4.95 -2.39 15.65
C HIS A 172 -5.52 -3.63 16.35
N LYS A 173 -6.24 -4.48 15.61
CA LYS A 173 -6.76 -5.74 16.15
C LYS A 173 -5.66 -6.75 16.44
N MET A 174 -4.69 -6.91 15.55
CA MET A 174 -3.56 -7.83 15.71
C MET A 174 -2.76 -7.52 16.98
N LYS A 175 -2.52 -6.25 17.30
CA LYS A 175 -1.81 -5.82 18.52
C LYS A 175 -2.51 -6.18 19.83
N GLN A 176 -3.79 -6.55 19.79
CA GLN A 176 -4.51 -7.06 20.96
C GLN A 176 -4.24 -8.56 21.17
N ASP A 177 -3.88 -9.28 20.11
CA ASP A 177 -3.72 -10.73 20.12
C ASP A 177 -2.25 -11.15 20.17
N ILE A 178 -1.35 -10.43 19.49
CA ILE A 178 0.08 -10.74 19.35
C ILE A 178 0.96 -9.49 19.40
N ASP A 179 2.21 -9.66 19.82
CA ASP A 179 3.25 -8.62 19.80
C ASP A 179 3.98 -8.64 18.44
N ILE A 180 3.42 -7.93 17.46
CA ILE A 180 3.94 -7.90 16.09
C ILE A 180 5.37 -7.36 16.03
N ASP A 181 5.71 -6.33 16.80
CA ASP A 181 7.03 -5.70 16.77
C ASP A 181 8.11 -6.70 17.25
N LYS A 182 7.80 -7.47 18.29
CA LYS A 182 8.66 -8.54 18.77
C LYS A 182 8.79 -9.66 17.74
N LEU A 183 7.69 -10.16 17.17
CA LEU A 183 7.72 -11.23 16.17
C LEU A 183 8.56 -10.83 14.96
N VAL A 184 8.40 -9.62 14.46
CA VAL A 184 9.19 -9.11 13.33
C VAL A 184 10.67 -9.03 13.69
N SER A 185 11.03 -8.51 14.89
CA SER A 185 12.43 -8.40 15.33
C SER A 185 13.12 -9.76 15.51
N GLU A 186 12.34 -10.79 15.86
CA GLU A 186 12.80 -12.17 16.00
C GLU A 186 12.78 -12.97 14.69
N ASN A 187 12.47 -12.32 13.55
CA ASN A 187 12.29 -12.97 12.23
C ASN A 187 11.20 -14.07 12.21
N ARG A 188 10.12 -13.85 12.94
CA ARG A 188 8.95 -14.74 13.04
C ARG A 188 7.74 -14.14 12.30
N ILE A 189 7.97 -13.66 11.07
CA ILE A 189 6.92 -13.04 10.23
C ILE A 189 5.87 -14.06 9.79
N ASP A 190 6.23 -15.34 9.77
CA ASP A 190 5.32 -16.46 9.54
C ASP A 190 4.17 -16.52 10.55
N GLU A 191 4.39 -16.12 11.81
CA GLU A 191 3.32 -16.06 12.82
C GLU A 191 2.39 -14.87 12.59
N VAL A 192 2.89 -13.75 12.09
CA VAL A 192 2.07 -12.63 11.63
C VAL A 192 1.20 -13.06 10.45
N THR A 193 1.81 -13.78 9.49
CA THR A 193 1.10 -14.35 8.34
C THR A 193 0.05 -15.36 8.78
N ALA A 194 0.34 -16.23 9.76
CA ALA A 194 -0.61 -17.19 10.30
C ALA A 194 -1.83 -16.50 10.92
N TRP A 195 -1.63 -15.39 11.64
CA TRP A 195 -2.73 -14.59 12.17
C TRP A 195 -3.61 -14.01 11.06
N LEU A 196 -3.00 -13.42 10.02
CA LEU A 196 -3.72 -12.89 8.86
C LEU A 196 -4.48 -13.99 8.11
N THR A 197 -3.86 -15.16 7.96
CA THR A 197 -4.48 -16.32 7.32
C THR A 197 -5.72 -16.78 8.10
N GLU A 198 -5.59 -16.91 9.40
CA GLU A 198 -6.71 -17.36 10.26
C GLU A 198 -7.86 -16.35 10.29
N LYS A 199 -7.57 -15.05 10.27
CA LYS A 199 -8.58 -14.01 10.42
C LYS A 199 -9.14 -13.49 9.08
N ILE A 200 -8.37 -13.57 7.99
CA ILE A 200 -8.70 -12.93 6.72
C ILE A 200 -8.56 -13.89 5.54
N HIS A 201 -7.34 -14.45 5.29
CA HIS A 201 -7.01 -15.05 4.01
C HIS A 201 -7.83 -16.30 3.70
N LYS A 202 -7.98 -17.18 4.67
CA LYS A 202 -8.66 -18.49 4.49
C LYS A 202 -10.12 -18.37 4.04
N TYR A 203 -10.73 -17.22 4.24
CA TYR A 203 -12.14 -17.03 3.89
C TYR A 203 -12.37 -16.69 2.41
N GLY A 204 -11.30 -16.31 1.67
CA GLY A 204 -11.44 -15.94 0.27
C GLY A 204 -12.55 -14.90 0.08
N MET A 205 -13.46 -15.16 -0.88
CA MET A 205 -14.62 -14.31 -1.17
C MET A 205 -15.86 -14.65 -0.32
N LEU A 206 -15.80 -15.59 0.64
CA LEU A 206 -16.93 -15.94 1.49
C LEU A 206 -17.37 -14.80 2.40
N LEU A 207 -16.41 -13.98 2.86
CA LEU A 207 -16.69 -12.83 3.70
C LEU A 207 -16.59 -11.56 2.88
N SER A 208 -17.62 -10.72 2.96
CA SER A 208 -17.56 -9.36 2.40
C SER A 208 -16.67 -8.47 3.26
N LEU A 209 -16.30 -7.30 2.71
CA LEU A 209 -15.58 -6.25 3.42
C LEU A 209 -16.17 -5.92 4.80
N ILE A 210 -17.49 -5.89 4.91
CA ILE A 210 -18.20 -5.58 6.16
C ILE A 210 -17.85 -6.58 7.27
N HIS A 211 -17.78 -7.88 6.94
CA HIS A 211 -17.47 -8.93 7.90
C HIS A 211 -15.98 -8.98 8.31
N ILE A 212 -15.08 -8.56 7.40
CA ILE A 212 -13.63 -8.57 7.63
C ILE A 212 -13.20 -7.33 8.42
N SER A 213 -13.85 -6.19 8.20
CA SER A 213 -13.46 -4.89 8.77
C SER A 213 -14.16 -4.54 10.08
N GLU A 214 -15.18 -5.28 10.50
CA GLU A 214 -15.79 -5.10 11.82
C GLU A 214 -14.90 -5.76 12.90
N PRO A 215 -14.53 -5.01 13.95
CA PRO A 215 -13.68 -5.50 15.03
C PRO A 215 -14.35 -6.55 15.93
#